data_314d58601d1dea4c4bb9b35e70756f96
#
_entry.id   314d58601d1dea4c4bb9b35e70756f96
#
_cell.length_a   1.000
_cell.length_b   1.000
_cell.length_c   1.000
_cell.angle_alpha   90.00
_cell.angle_beta   90.00
_cell.angle_gamma   90.00
#
_symmetry.space_group_name_H-M   'P 1'
#
loop_
_entity.id
_entity.type
_entity.pdbx_description
1 polymer ?
#
loop_
_entity_poly.entity_id
_entity_poly.type
_entity_poly.pdbx_seq_one_letter_code
_entity_poly.pdbx_strand_id
1 'polypeptide(L)'
;MYLIAIGDGHGAETAGKRTPPFANGTVMKENEFNKATVNYLEKELERCGFSVLQTAPEDTDTPLSVRAKRANDAGADLYISIHANAFGSGWNDANGVESWIYSKKDKDTL
;
A
#
# COMPACT_ATOMS: atom_id res chain seq x y z
N MET A 1 -23.28 2.48 3.76
CA MET A 1 -22.02 3.07 3.26
C MET A 1 -20.93 2.03 3.36
N TYR A 2 -20.18 1.83 2.30
CA TYR A 2 -19.07 0.87 2.32
C TYR A 2 -17.86 1.46 3.04
N LEU A 3 -17.18 0.62 3.82
CA LEU A 3 -15.90 0.93 4.47
C LEU A 3 -14.76 0.27 3.69
N ILE A 4 -13.84 1.08 3.22
CA ILE A 4 -12.64 0.63 2.52
C ILE A 4 -11.45 0.76 3.46
N ALA A 5 -10.81 -0.36 3.77
CA ALA A 5 -9.54 -0.36 4.48
C ALA A 5 -8.41 -0.22 3.46
N ILE A 6 -7.49 0.68 3.70
CA ILE A 6 -6.33 0.91 2.85
C ILE A 6 -5.05 0.86 3.68
N GLY A 7 -3.99 0.31 3.11
CA GLY A 7 -2.72 0.16 3.80
C GLY A 7 -1.53 0.46 2.92
N ASP A 8 -0.58 1.23 3.45
CA ASP A 8 0.73 1.43 2.84
C ASP A 8 1.66 0.27 3.18
N GLY A 9 2.24 -0.35 2.18
CA GLY A 9 3.19 -1.44 2.39
C GLY A 9 4.44 -0.99 3.15
N HIS A 10 4.92 -1.85 4.05
CA HIS A 10 6.13 -1.65 4.84
C HIS A 10 6.09 -0.46 5.79
N GLY A 11 7.23 -0.06 6.30
CA GLY A 11 7.45 1.11 7.14
C GLY A 11 8.72 1.85 6.72
N ALA A 12 8.97 3.00 7.31
CA ALA A 12 10.13 3.82 7.00
C ALA A 12 11.46 3.11 7.31
N GLU A 13 11.46 2.18 8.28
CA GLU A 13 12.63 1.42 8.71
C GLU A 13 12.78 0.04 8.05
N THR A 14 11.84 -0.38 7.19
CA THR A 14 11.89 -1.72 6.60
C THR A 14 13.12 -1.89 5.73
N ALA A 15 13.96 -2.87 6.08
CA ALA A 15 15.24 -3.11 5.41
C ALA A 15 15.05 -3.50 3.94
N GLY A 16 15.90 -2.96 3.07
CA GLY A 16 15.96 -3.32 1.65
C GLY A 16 14.80 -2.84 0.77
N LYS A 17 13.78 -2.23 1.35
CA LYS A 17 12.61 -1.75 0.61
C LYS A 17 12.83 -0.30 0.16
N ARG A 18 13.66 -0.14 -0.87
CA ARG A 18 14.06 1.16 -1.42
C ARG A 18 14.53 1.05 -2.86
N THR A 19 14.58 2.17 -3.56
CA THR A 19 15.16 2.24 -4.89
C THR A 19 16.68 2.03 -4.85
N PRO A 20 17.30 1.66 -5.98
CA PRO A 20 18.73 1.94 -6.15
C PRO A 20 19.00 3.44 -6.01
N PRO A 21 20.26 3.85 -5.71
CA PRO A 21 20.58 5.28 -5.60
C PRO A 21 20.26 6.05 -6.88
N PHE A 22 19.67 7.24 -6.72
CA PHE A 22 19.55 8.23 -7.78
C PHE A 22 20.93 8.85 -8.07
N ALA A 23 21.03 9.64 -9.14
CA ALA A 23 22.28 10.28 -9.53
C ALA A 23 22.91 11.15 -8.43
N ASN A 24 22.09 11.75 -7.56
CA ASN A 24 22.54 12.53 -6.41
C ASN A 24 22.89 11.69 -5.16
N GLY A 25 22.83 10.36 -5.26
CA GLY A 25 23.13 9.45 -4.15
C GLY A 25 21.96 9.19 -3.18
N THR A 26 20.82 9.88 -3.35
CA THR A 26 19.63 9.63 -2.52
C THR A 26 18.88 8.39 -2.99
N VAL A 27 18.04 7.84 -2.11
CA VAL A 27 17.13 6.72 -2.42
C VAL A 27 15.71 7.11 -2.04
N MET A 28 14.72 6.49 -2.69
CA MET A 28 13.33 6.54 -2.27
C MET A 28 13.00 5.22 -1.56
N LYS A 29 12.51 5.30 -0.33
CA LYS A 29 11.97 4.14 0.36
C LYS A 29 10.61 3.78 -0.22
N GLU A 30 10.33 2.48 -0.34
CA GLU A 30 9.03 2.03 -0.87
C GLU A 30 7.87 2.63 -0.07
N ASN A 31 7.98 2.67 1.25
CA ASN A 31 6.93 3.21 2.11
C ASN A 31 6.65 4.71 1.87
N GLU A 32 7.63 5.50 1.44
CA GLU A 32 7.40 6.91 1.09
C GLU A 32 6.37 7.04 -0.04
N PHE A 33 6.53 6.24 -1.10
CA PHE A 33 5.58 6.19 -2.21
C PHE A 33 4.23 5.62 -1.75
N ASN A 34 4.26 4.50 -1.04
CA ASN A 34 3.05 3.80 -0.59
C ASN A 34 2.20 4.71 0.29
N LYS A 35 2.82 5.38 1.25
CA LYS A 35 2.13 6.28 2.19
C LYS A 35 1.54 7.50 1.49
N ALA A 36 2.29 8.13 0.59
CA ALA A 36 1.80 9.26 -0.19
C ALA A 36 0.59 8.86 -1.04
N THR A 37 0.67 7.70 -1.70
CA THR A 37 -0.43 7.18 -2.52
C THR A 37 -1.67 6.88 -1.68
N VAL A 38 -1.50 6.25 -0.52
CA VAL A 38 -2.60 5.95 0.40
C VAL A 38 -3.29 7.24 0.87
N ASN A 39 -2.53 8.27 1.19
CA ASN A 39 -3.09 9.56 1.63
C ASN A 39 -3.91 10.23 0.52
N TYR A 40 -3.47 10.16 -0.73
CA TYR A 40 -4.26 10.66 -1.88
C TYR A 40 -5.51 9.79 -2.11
N LEU A 41 -5.35 8.46 -2.03
CA LEU A 41 -6.46 7.52 -2.23
C LEU A 41 -7.57 7.73 -1.19
N GLU A 42 -7.20 7.94 0.07
CA GLU A 42 -8.16 8.24 1.13
C GLU A 42 -9.06 9.41 0.77
N LYS A 43 -8.45 10.53 0.36
CA LYS A 43 -9.19 11.74 -0.03
C LYS A 43 -10.14 11.48 -1.19
N GLU A 44 -9.69 10.74 -2.20
CA GLU A 44 -10.50 10.44 -3.36
C GLU A 44 -11.65 9.47 -3.04
N LEU A 45 -11.40 8.46 -2.22
CA LEU A 45 -12.46 7.55 -1.78
C LEU A 45 -13.51 8.28 -0.94
N GLU A 46 -13.09 9.13 -0.01
CA GLU A 46 -14.02 9.95 0.78
C GLU A 46 -14.83 10.90 -0.11
N ARG A 47 -14.20 11.53 -1.10
CA ARG A 47 -14.88 12.37 -2.09
C ARG A 47 -15.95 11.58 -2.85
N CYS A 48 -15.71 10.29 -3.11
CA CYS A 48 -16.68 9.40 -3.78
C CYS A 48 -17.75 8.84 -2.83
N GLY A 49 -17.70 9.18 -1.55
CA GLY A 49 -18.75 8.78 -0.60
C GLY A 49 -18.44 7.53 0.21
N PHE A 50 -17.21 6.99 0.13
CA PHE A 50 -16.80 5.85 0.96
C PHE A 50 -16.30 6.31 2.32
N SER A 51 -16.48 5.44 3.33
CA SER A 51 -15.72 5.54 4.57
C SER A 51 -14.37 4.86 4.39
N VAL A 52 -13.32 5.41 4.99
CA VAL A 52 -11.95 4.91 4.82
C VAL A 52 -11.30 4.67 6.18
N LEU A 53 -10.57 3.56 6.28
CA LEU A 53 -9.71 3.23 7.42
C LEU A 53 -8.30 2.98 6.92
N GLN A 54 -7.32 3.73 7.41
CA GLN A 54 -5.90 3.38 7.21
C GLN A 54 -5.49 2.30 8.22
N THR A 55 -4.99 1.17 7.73
CA THR A 55 -4.61 0.04 8.58
C THR A 55 -3.23 0.15 9.18
N ALA A 56 -2.39 1.03 8.66
CA ALA A 56 -1.02 1.23 9.11
C ALA A 56 -0.61 2.71 9.00
N PRO A 57 -1.25 3.61 9.79
CA PRO A 57 -0.93 5.04 9.75
C PRO A 57 0.42 5.38 10.40
N GLU A 58 1.01 4.44 11.13
CA GLU A 58 2.29 4.59 11.80
C GLU A 58 3.45 4.65 10.78
N ASP A 59 4.57 5.27 11.14
CA ASP A 59 5.77 5.29 10.31
C ASP A 59 6.55 3.99 10.37
N THR A 60 6.37 3.21 11.43
CA THR A 60 6.98 1.89 11.60
C THR A 60 6.26 0.81 10.81
N ASP A 61 6.98 -0.28 10.50
CA ASP A 61 6.39 -1.41 9.77
C ASP A 61 5.38 -2.16 10.64
N THR A 62 4.11 -1.86 10.42
CA THR A 62 3.03 -2.53 11.11
C THR A 62 2.91 -3.99 10.61
N PRO A 63 2.92 -4.99 11.51
CA PRO A 63 2.79 -6.39 11.10
C PRO A 63 1.53 -6.66 10.27
N LEU A 64 1.63 -7.57 9.32
CA LEU A 64 0.51 -7.94 8.44
C LEU A 64 -0.72 -8.40 9.24
N SER A 65 -0.51 -9.18 10.30
CA SER A 65 -1.58 -9.64 11.17
C SER A 65 -2.32 -8.50 11.85
N VAL A 66 -1.61 -7.45 12.25
CA VAL A 66 -2.20 -6.26 12.87
C VAL A 66 -3.02 -5.47 11.85
N ARG A 67 -2.50 -5.31 10.64
CA ARG A 67 -3.22 -4.64 9.54
C ARG A 67 -4.53 -5.35 9.22
N ALA A 68 -4.48 -6.68 9.06
CA ALA A 68 -5.66 -7.51 8.81
C ALA A 68 -6.65 -7.43 9.97
N LYS A 69 -6.16 -7.49 11.20
CA LYS A 69 -7.02 -7.39 12.40
C LYS A 69 -7.75 -6.05 12.46
N ARG A 70 -7.07 -4.96 12.20
CA ARG A 70 -7.68 -3.62 12.18
C ARG A 70 -8.81 -3.52 11.16
N ALA A 71 -8.59 -4.05 9.95
CA ALA A 71 -9.61 -4.07 8.91
C ALA A 71 -10.81 -4.95 9.29
N ASN A 72 -10.55 -6.14 9.83
CA ASN A 72 -11.60 -7.06 10.24
C ASN A 72 -12.42 -6.53 11.42
N ASP A 73 -11.76 -5.99 12.45
CA ASP A 73 -12.44 -5.43 13.63
C ASP A 73 -13.33 -4.24 13.25
N ALA A 74 -12.93 -3.47 12.25
CA ALA A 74 -13.73 -2.35 11.75
C ALA A 74 -14.86 -2.78 10.81
N GLY A 75 -14.90 -4.04 10.38
CA GLY A 75 -15.91 -4.53 9.44
C GLY A 75 -15.73 -4.00 8.04
N ALA A 76 -14.48 -3.85 7.58
CA ALA A 76 -14.20 -3.35 6.23
C ALA A 76 -14.79 -4.27 5.16
N ASP A 77 -15.38 -3.65 4.13
CA ASP A 77 -15.95 -4.37 2.98
C ASP A 77 -14.89 -4.75 1.96
N LEU A 78 -13.82 -3.97 1.88
CA LEU A 78 -12.69 -4.20 0.98
C LEU A 78 -11.40 -3.75 1.66
N TYR A 79 -10.32 -4.47 1.42
CA TYR A 79 -8.97 -4.09 1.84
C TYR A 79 -8.08 -3.90 0.62
N ILE A 80 -7.45 -2.73 0.50
CA ILE A 80 -6.50 -2.40 -0.57
C ILE A 80 -5.14 -2.14 0.05
N SER A 81 -4.13 -2.90 -0.37
CA SER A 81 -2.73 -2.68 0.02
C SER A 81 -1.96 -2.08 -1.15
N ILE A 82 -1.22 -1.01 -0.88
CA ILE A 82 -0.45 -0.27 -1.88
C ILE A 82 1.03 -0.57 -1.70
N HIS A 83 1.67 -0.96 -2.79
CA HIS A 83 3.09 -1.27 -2.86
C HIS A 83 3.72 -0.68 -4.12
N ALA A 84 5.00 -0.33 -4.05
CA ALA A 84 5.84 -0.07 -5.22
C ALA A 84 6.78 -1.25 -5.39
N ASN A 85 6.61 -2.00 -6.49
CA ASN A 85 7.39 -3.20 -6.74
C ASN A 85 8.71 -2.87 -7.45
N ALA A 86 9.68 -3.79 -7.33
CA ALA A 86 10.92 -3.77 -8.07
C ALA A 86 11.08 -5.07 -8.89
N PHE A 87 11.81 -4.98 -9.98
CA PHE A 87 12.25 -6.11 -10.76
C PHE A 87 13.77 -6.09 -10.85
N GLY A 88 14.42 -7.14 -10.34
CA GLY A 88 15.89 -7.21 -10.30
C GLY A 88 16.50 -6.34 -9.19
N SER A 89 17.81 -6.16 -9.23
CA SER A 89 18.60 -5.52 -8.18
C SER A 89 19.05 -4.09 -8.50
N GLY A 90 18.82 -3.61 -9.72
CA GLY A 90 19.24 -2.29 -10.17
C GLY A 90 18.18 -1.60 -11.02
N TRP A 91 18.50 -0.42 -11.52
CA TRP A 91 17.63 0.29 -12.47
C TRP A 91 17.46 -0.52 -13.77
N ASN A 92 16.24 -0.58 -14.29
CA ASN A 92 15.88 -1.28 -15.51
C ASN A 92 14.61 -0.67 -16.13
N ASP A 93 14.17 -1.22 -17.25
CA ASP A 93 13.01 -0.71 -18.01
C ASP A 93 11.68 -1.31 -17.59
N ALA A 94 11.65 -2.17 -16.58
CA ALA A 94 10.42 -2.75 -16.06
C ALA A 94 9.50 -1.65 -15.50
N ASN A 95 8.25 -1.64 -15.94
CA ASN A 95 7.27 -0.65 -15.49
C ASN A 95 5.86 -1.22 -15.67
N GLY A 96 4.87 -0.52 -15.13
CA GLY A 96 3.47 -0.88 -15.23
C GLY A 96 2.80 -0.94 -13.86
N VAL A 97 1.52 -1.27 -13.89
CA VAL A 97 0.68 -1.45 -12.71
C VAL A 97 0.20 -2.89 -12.65
N GLU A 98 0.29 -3.49 -11.47
CA GLU A 98 -0.17 -4.84 -11.19
C GLU A 98 -1.26 -4.82 -10.13
N SER A 99 -2.27 -5.67 -10.29
CA SER A 99 -3.27 -5.95 -9.26
C SER A 99 -3.19 -7.41 -8.87
N TRP A 100 -3.16 -7.65 -7.56
CA TRP A 100 -3.09 -8.99 -6.98
C TRP A 100 -4.29 -9.24 -6.10
N ILE A 101 -4.86 -10.45 -6.19
CA ILE A 101 -5.96 -10.91 -5.34
C ILE A 101 -5.55 -12.21 -4.65
N TYR A 102 -6.13 -12.44 -3.47
CA TYR A 102 -5.80 -13.63 -2.68
C TYR A 102 -6.32 -14.92 -3.33
N SER A 103 -7.51 -14.87 -3.92
CA SER A 103 -8.12 -16.05 -4.55
C SER A 103 -8.99 -15.68 -5.74
N LYS A 104 -9.31 -16.68 -6.58
CA LYS A 104 -10.21 -16.51 -7.71
C LYS A 104 -11.65 -16.13 -7.32
N LYS A 105 -11.98 -16.20 -6.03
CA LYS A 105 -13.29 -15.76 -5.53
C LYS A 105 -13.39 -14.24 -5.45
N ASP A 106 -12.26 -13.55 -5.45
CA ASP A 106 -12.20 -12.08 -5.35
C ASP A 106 -12.17 -11.41 -6.74
N LYS A 107 -12.88 -11.99 -7.70
CA LYS A 107 -12.87 -11.55 -9.11
C LYS A 107 -13.35 -10.12 -9.32
N ASP A 108 -14.16 -9.63 -8.41
CA ASP A 108 -14.71 -8.27 -8.50
C ASP A 108 -13.67 -7.19 -8.18
N THR A 109 -12.47 -7.60 -7.77
CA THR A 109 -11.38 -6.70 -7.43
C THR A 109 -10.47 -6.37 -8.63
N LEU A 110 -10.62 -7.07 -9.75
CA LEU A 110 -9.76 -6.90 -10.94
C LEU A 110 -10.39 -5.97 -11.98
#